data_a0be85de2e108f67817a73f75140a90a
#
_entry.id   a0be85de2e108f67817a73f75140a90a
#
_cell.length_a   1.000
_cell.length_b   1.000
_cell.length_c   1.000
_cell.angle_alpha   90.00
_cell.angle_beta   90.00
_cell.angle_gamma   90.00
#
_symmetry.space_group_name_H-M   'P 1'
#
loop_
_entity.id
_entity.type
_entity.pdbx_description
1 polymer ?
#
loop_
_entity_poly.entity_id
_entity_poly.type
_entity_poly.pdbx_seq_one_letter_code
_entity_poly.pdbx_strand_id
1 'polypeptide(L)'
;IGHIRIEGGEQNALLQDFYQKTDSISDAKELAAVADSFIRANPYSEVSIHLLREYFVNQLHPDQTRIKTLIGTMSGNMQDNNYIRQLQRMLNARKPLVKNSVVTNYNVHDSEGKNVSTSDYKDTYLLITFWASWDEESRQRQRELIAIKEKYKEELYTGLGLACLGIGL
;
A
#
# COMPACT_ATOMS: atom_id res chain seq x y z
N ILE A 1 27.69 -1.20 -5.98
CA ILE A 1 26.50 -0.52 -6.54
C ILE A 1 26.99 0.88 -6.86
N GLY A 2 26.97 1.29 -8.15
CA GLY A 2 27.49 2.60 -8.56
C GLY A 2 26.67 3.74 -7.94
N HIS A 3 27.37 4.77 -7.47
CA HIS A 3 26.74 5.97 -6.95
C HIS A 3 25.99 6.66 -8.09
N ILE A 4 24.68 6.83 -7.92
CA ILE A 4 23.85 7.61 -8.84
C ILE A 4 24.15 9.08 -8.59
N ARG A 5 24.69 9.79 -9.59
CA ARG A 5 24.88 11.23 -9.55
C ARG A 5 23.65 11.92 -10.14
N ILE A 6 23.01 12.76 -9.35
CA ILE A 6 21.85 13.55 -9.76
C ILE A 6 22.34 14.98 -10.04
N GLU A 7 22.17 15.47 -11.26
CA GLU A 7 22.61 16.80 -11.67
C GLU A 7 21.42 17.68 -12.06
N GLY A 8 21.57 18.97 -11.84
CA GLY A 8 20.65 20.03 -12.29
C GLY A 8 19.57 20.40 -11.28
N GLY A 9 19.43 21.68 -11.02
CA GLY A 9 18.40 22.28 -10.18
C GLY A 9 18.60 22.10 -8.67
N GLU A 10 18.00 23.01 -7.90
CA GLU A 10 18.10 23.05 -6.44
C GLU A 10 17.52 21.77 -5.78
N GLN A 11 16.39 21.26 -6.28
CA GLN A 11 15.75 20.06 -5.73
C GLN A 11 16.61 18.81 -5.94
N ASN A 12 17.28 18.69 -7.08
CA ASN A 12 18.20 17.60 -7.33
C ASN A 12 19.43 17.66 -6.43
N ALA A 13 19.96 18.87 -6.17
CA ALA A 13 21.07 19.07 -5.24
C ALA A 13 20.68 18.68 -3.80
N LEU A 14 19.46 19.02 -3.35
CA LEU A 14 18.92 18.61 -2.06
C LEU A 14 18.77 17.08 -1.94
N LEU A 15 18.30 16.44 -2.98
CA LEU A 15 18.16 14.97 -3.01
C LEU A 15 19.53 14.28 -2.99
N GLN A 16 20.48 14.81 -3.75
CA GLN A 16 21.86 14.33 -3.76
C GLN A 16 22.50 14.44 -2.38
N ASP A 17 22.38 15.58 -1.71
CA ASP A 17 22.89 15.82 -0.35
C ASP A 17 22.28 14.83 0.65
N PHE A 18 20.97 14.58 0.56
CA PHE A 18 20.31 13.58 1.37
C PHE A 18 20.93 12.18 1.19
N TYR A 19 21.07 11.72 -0.05
CA TYR A 19 21.64 10.40 -0.32
C TYR A 19 23.11 10.30 0.08
N GLN A 20 23.91 11.35 -0.11
CA GLN A 20 25.31 11.36 0.35
C GLN A 20 25.41 11.27 1.88
N LYS A 21 24.54 11.94 2.63
CA LYS A 21 24.51 11.88 4.09
C LYS A 21 24.03 10.54 4.63
N THR A 22 23.23 9.82 3.86
CA THR A 22 22.65 8.54 4.26
C THR A 22 23.35 7.31 3.67
N ASP A 23 24.34 7.48 2.81
CA ASP A 23 25.05 6.40 2.10
C ASP A 23 25.65 5.34 3.03
N SER A 24 26.09 5.75 4.22
CA SER A 24 26.67 4.85 5.23
C SER A 24 25.62 4.19 6.15
N ILE A 25 24.36 4.60 6.06
CA ILE A 25 23.29 4.11 6.94
C ILE A 25 22.64 2.88 6.31
N SER A 26 22.76 1.73 6.94
CA SER A 26 22.13 0.47 6.50
C SER A 26 20.86 0.11 7.28
N ASP A 27 20.64 0.72 8.45
CA ASP A 27 19.45 0.49 9.26
C ASP A 27 18.24 1.26 8.70
N ALA A 28 17.19 0.52 8.34
CA ALA A 28 15.97 1.10 7.77
C ALA A 28 15.22 2.07 8.73
N LYS A 29 15.31 1.84 10.05
CA LYS A 29 14.69 2.73 11.05
C LYS A 29 15.47 4.03 11.17
N GLU A 30 16.77 3.97 11.11
CA GLU A 30 17.65 5.15 11.13
C GLU A 30 17.45 5.98 9.86
N LEU A 31 17.42 5.34 8.67
CA LEU A 31 17.08 6.00 7.41
C LEU A 31 15.72 6.70 7.47
N ALA A 32 14.70 6.04 7.99
CA ALA A 32 13.38 6.64 8.16
C ALA A 32 13.38 7.80 9.16
N ALA A 33 14.23 7.79 10.19
CA ALA A 33 14.37 8.92 11.13
C ALA A 33 15.06 10.12 10.47
N VAL A 34 16.08 9.89 9.66
CA VAL A 34 16.76 10.96 8.89
C VAL A 34 15.79 11.55 7.85
N ALA A 35 15.02 10.70 7.15
CA ALA A 35 14.01 11.15 6.19
C ALA A 35 12.89 11.97 6.87
N ASP A 36 12.40 11.56 8.05
CA ASP A 36 11.44 12.34 8.85
C ASP A 36 11.98 13.75 9.17
N SER A 37 13.21 13.79 9.67
CA SER A 37 13.88 15.06 10.02
C SER A 37 14.05 15.97 8.79
N PHE A 38 14.41 15.39 7.64
CA PHE A 38 14.54 16.12 6.38
C PHE A 38 13.19 16.72 5.94
N ILE A 39 12.13 15.91 5.94
CA ILE A 39 10.77 16.33 5.53
C ILE A 39 10.31 17.53 6.38
N ARG A 40 10.54 17.48 7.70
CA ARG A 40 10.17 18.56 8.61
C ARG A 40 10.99 19.84 8.38
N ALA A 41 12.27 19.68 8.04
CA ALA A 41 13.16 20.81 7.76
C ALA A 41 12.89 21.45 6.39
N ASN A 42 12.28 20.71 5.45
CA ASN A 42 12.07 21.14 4.07
C ASN A 42 10.59 21.04 3.64
N PRO A 43 9.66 21.75 4.31
CA PRO A 43 8.21 21.58 4.11
C PRO A 43 7.71 22.05 2.73
N TYR A 44 8.53 22.78 1.96
CA TYR A 44 8.22 23.30 0.63
C TYR A 44 8.92 22.55 -0.50
N SER A 45 9.63 21.48 -0.19
CA SER A 45 10.45 20.75 -1.15
C SER A 45 9.73 19.56 -1.76
N GLU A 46 9.83 19.39 -3.09
CA GLU A 46 9.37 18.18 -3.78
C GLU A 46 10.14 16.93 -3.34
N VAL A 47 11.38 17.10 -2.88
CA VAL A 47 12.19 16.02 -2.30
C VAL A 47 11.48 15.44 -1.07
N SER A 48 10.82 16.28 -0.27
CA SER A 48 10.06 15.81 0.89
C SER A 48 8.91 14.89 0.50
N ILE A 49 8.24 15.12 -0.64
CA ILE A 49 7.21 14.21 -1.19
C ILE A 49 7.84 12.91 -1.65
N HIS A 50 8.99 12.97 -2.32
CA HIS A 50 9.72 11.78 -2.76
C HIS A 50 10.13 10.90 -1.58
N LEU A 51 10.74 11.49 -0.54
CA LEU A 51 11.17 10.75 0.65
C LEU A 51 9.99 10.23 1.48
N LEU A 52 8.87 10.97 1.56
CA LEU A 52 7.64 10.47 2.15
C LEU A 52 7.17 9.19 1.47
N ARG A 53 7.16 9.17 0.14
CA ARG A 53 6.75 8.00 -0.64
C ARG A 53 7.69 6.83 -0.42
N GLU A 54 9.00 7.05 -0.49
CA GLU A 54 10.02 6.02 -0.43
C GLU A 54 10.12 5.38 0.96
N TYR A 55 10.21 6.19 2.01
CA TYR A 55 10.52 5.71 3.36
C TYR A 55 9.29 5.45 4.23
N PHE A 56 8.10 5.91 3.85
CA PHE A 56 6.91 5.76 4.70
C PHE A 56 5.71 5.13 3.99
N VAL A 57 5.44 5.49 2.73
CA VAL A 57 4.24 4.99 2.02
C VAL A 57 4.49 3.63 1.40
N ASN A 58 5.63 3.42 0.72
CA ASN A 58 5.97 2.19 0.02
C ASN A 58 6.53 1.09 0.96
N GLN A 59 6.20 1.14 2.25
CA GLN A 59 6.59 0.14 3.20
C GLN A 59 5.59 -1.01 3.24
N LEU A 60 6.04 -2.21 3.60
CA LEU A 60 5.17 -3.39 3.74
C LEU A 60 4.03 -3.15 4.75
N HIS A 61 4.34 -2.44 5.85
CA HIS A 61 3.38 -2.06 6.89
C HIS A 61 3.47 -0.55 7.14
N PRO A 62 2.85 0.29 6.30
CA PRO A 62 2.96 1.75 6.41
C PRO A 62 2.23 2.27 7.65
N ASP A 63 2.92 3.08 8.46
CA ASP A 63 2.32 3.79 9.58
C ASP A 63 1.52 4.99 9.09
N GLN A 64 0.20 4.81 9.00
CA GLN A 64 -0.73 5.83 8.51
C GLN A 64 -0.74 7.09 9.37
N THR A 65 -0.56 6.95 10.68
CA THR A 65 -0.51 8.10 11.61
C THR A 65 0.71 8.95 11.35
N ARG A 66 1.87 8.30 11.21
CA ARG A 66 3.12 9.00 10.88
C ARG A 66 3.04 9.69 9.51
N ILE A 67 2.50 9.00 8.49
CA ILE A 67 2.31 9.58 7.16
C ILE A 67 1.42 10.82 7.22
N LYS A 68 0.27 10.77 7.91
CA LYS A 68 -0.63 11.93 8.09
C LYS A 68 0.07 13.08 8.80
N THR A 69 0.85 12.79 9.84
CA THR A 69 1.63 13.79 10.56
C THR A 69 2.64 14.48 9.64
N LEU A 70 3.39 13.71 8.85
CA LEU A 70 4.38 14.27 7.92
C LEU A 70 3.74 15.10 6.81
N ILE A 71 2.61 14.65 6.25
CA ILE A 71 1.84 15.47 5.29
C ILE A 71 1.39 16.77 5.95
N GLY A 72 0.98 16.74 7.21
CA GLY A 72 0.58 17.93 7.97
C GLY A 72 1.72 18.94 8.21
N THR A 73 2.98 18.53 8.11
CA THR A 73 4.13 19.45 8.18
C THR A 73 4.45 20.14 6.85
N MET A 74 3.98 19.58 5.73
CA MET A 74 4.17 20.17 4.41
C MET A 74 3.35 21.46 4.25
N SER A 75 3.86 22.41 3.51
CA SER A 75 3.29 23.74 3.39
C SER A 75 3.18 24.19 1.93
N GLY A 76 2.36 25.23 1.67
CA GLY A 76 2.20 25.83 0.36
C GLY A 76 1.74 24.84 -0.70
N ASN A 77 2.35 24.91 -1.88
CA ASN A 77 2.00 24.11 -3.04
C ASN A 77 2.17 22.58 -2.83
N MET A 78 2.92 22.17 -1.79
CA MET A 78 3.14 20.75 -1.52
C MET A 78 1.86 20.05 -1.05
N GLN A 79 0.98 20.73 -0.29
CA GLN A 79 -0.31 20.18 0.09
C GLN A 79 -1.28 20.09 -1.10
N ASP A 80 -1.14 20.95 -2.09
CA ASP A 80 -1.93 20.94 -3.33
C ASP A 80 -1.38 19.99 -4.40
N ASN A 81 -0.25 19.35 -4.13
CA ASN A 81 0.30 18.34 -5.02
C ASN A 81 -0.69 17.19 -5.23
N ASN A 82 -0.90 16.77 -6.48
CA ASN A 82 -1.87 15.73 -6.82
C ASN A 82 -1.64 14.41 -6.08
N TYR A 83 -0.39 14.00 -5.91
CA TYR A 83 -0.04 12.79 -5.18
C TYR A 83 -0.43 12.91 -3.69
N ILE A 84 -0.11 14.04 -3.04
CA ILE A 84 -0.45 14.28 -1.63
C ILE A 84 -1.96 14.30 -1.44
N ARG A 85 -2.72 14.97 -2.31
CA ARG A 85 -4.19 14.97 -2.24
C ARG A 85 -4.79 13.59 -2.42
N GLN A 86 -4.27 12.80 -3.36
CA GLN A 86 -4.72 11.43 -3.56
C GLN A 86 -4.40 10.55 -2.34
N LEU A 87 -3.18 10.66 -1.80
CA LEU A 87 -2.76 9.93 -0.61
C LEU A 87 -3.63 10.28 0.61
N GLN A 88 -3.93 11.57 0.83
CA GLN A 88 -4.84 12.01 1.89
C GLN A 88 -6.24 11.41 1.74
N ARG A 89 -6.79 11.40 0.51
CA ARG A 89 -8.10 10.77 0.23
C ARG A 89 -8.07 9.28 0.58
N MET A 90 -7.03 8.57 0.15
CA MET A 90 -6.86 7.15 0.46
C MET A 90 -6.74 6.88 1.97
N LEU A 91 -5.94 7.68 2.68
CA LEU A 91 -5.75 7.56 4.13
C LEU A 91 -7.03 7.87 4.92
N ASN A 92 -7.86 8.79 4.42
CA ASN A 92 -9.12 9.17 5.06
C ASN A 92 -10.26 8.20 4.72
N ALA A 93 -10.22 7.58 3.53
CA ALA A 93 -11.19 6.56 3.13
C ALA A 93 -10.99 5.22 3.83
N ARG A 94 -9.77 4.93 4.30
CA ARG A 94 -9.46 3.69 5.01
C ARG A 94 -10.08 3.71 6.40
N LYS A 95 -11.13 2.94 6.59
CA LYS A 95 -11.57 2.55 7.94
C LYS A 95 -10.59 1.50 8.47
N PRO A 96 -10.08 1.62 9.70
CA PRO A 96 -9.23 0.59 10.27
C PRO A 96 -10.02 -0.72 10.32
N LEU A 97 -9.43 -1.79 9.78
CA LEU A 97 -9.97 -3.13 9.92
C LEU A 97 -9.73 -3.57 11.38
N VAL A 98 -10.78 -3.49 12.16
CA VAL A 98 -10.76 -3.93 13.56
C VAL A 98 -11.30 -5.36 13.59
N LYS A 99 -10.64 -6.23 14.37
CA LYS A 99 -11.15 -7.59 14.61
C LYS A 99 -12.61 -7.51 15.07
N ASN A 100 -13.49 -8.33 14.49
CA ASN A 100 -14.93 -8.34 14.73
C ASN A 100 -15.70 -7.10 14.21
N SER A 101 -15.10 -6.25 13.36
CA SER A 101 -15.85 -5.21 12.68
C SER A 101 -16.62 -5.79 11.47
N VAL A 102 -17.73 -5.15 11.14
CA VAL A 102 -18.48 -5.49 9.92
C VAL A 102 -17.63 -5.16 8.69
N VAL A 103 -17.43 -6.14 7.82
CA VAL A 103 -16.74 -5.95 6.54
C VAL A 103 -17.58 -5.06 5.64
N THR A 104 -16.93 -4.09 5.00
CA THR A 104 -17.59 -3.24 3.98
C THR A 104 -18.06 -4.12 2.83
N ASN A 105 -19.27 -3.90 2.35
CA ASN A 105 -19.77 -4.60 1.18
C ASN A 105 -19.04 -4.13 -0.08
N TYR A 106 -18.45 -5.06 -0.83
CA TYR A 106 -17.82 -4.83 -2.11
C TYR A 106 -18.64 -5.46 -3.23
N ASN A 107 -18.79 -4.72 -4.32
CA ASN A 107 -19.36 -5.22 -5.55
C ASN A 107 -18.29 -5.18 -6.63
N VAL A 108 -18.04 -6.30 -7.27
CA VAL A 108 -17.09 -6.44 -8.38
C VAL A 108 -17.73 -7.21 -9.51
N HIS A 109 -17.25 -7.02 -10.73
CA HIS A 109 -17.67 -7.82 -11.87
C HIS A 109 -16.67 -8.97 -12.07
N ASP A 110 -17.18 -10.14 -12.34
CA ASP A 110 -16.34 -11.27 -12.74
C ASP A 110 -15.90 -11.13 -14.22
N SER A 111 -15.15 -12.10 -14.72
CA SER A 111 -14.66 -12.12 -16.10
C SER A 111 -15.77 -12.23 -17.15
N GLU A 112 -16.97 -12.61 -16.75
CA GLU A 112 -18.17 -12.69 -17.61
C GLU A 112 -19.06 -11.45 -17.48
N GLY A 113 -18.64 -10.46 -16.67
CA GLY A 113 -19.38 -9.22 -16.42
C GLY A 113 -20.51 -9.36 -15.41
N LYS A 114 -20.65 -10.51 -14.74
CA LYS A 114 -21.65 -10.72 -13.70
C LYS A 114 -21.22 -10.02 -12.41
N ASN A 115 -22.15 -9.32 -11.78
CA ASN A 115 -21.92 -8.68 -10.49
C ASN A 115 -21.80 -9.72 -9.36
N VAL A 116 -20.74 -9.64 -8.58
CA VAL A 116 -20.48 -10.47 -7.40
C VAL A 116 -20.32 -9.57 -6.20
N SER A 117 -21.07 -9.82 -5.16
CA SER A 117 -21.08 -9.03 -3.92
C SER A 117 -20.56 -9.86 -2.74
N THR A 118 -19.84 -9.22 -1.82
CA THR A 118 -19.51 -9.87 -0.54
C THR A 118 -20.74 -10.22 0.28
N SER A 119 -21.87 -9.55 0.04
CA SER A 119 -23.17 -9.89 0.65
C SER A 119 -23.75 -11.23 0.20
N ASP A 120 -23.31 -11.76 -0.93
CA ASP A 120 -23.76 -13.06 -1.45
C ASP A 120 -23.20 -14.24 -0.62
N TYR A 121 -22.20 -13.94 0.23
CA TYR A 121 -21.50 -14.91 1.09
C TYR A 121 -21.80 -14.69 2.58
N LYS A 122 -22.99 -14.18 2.91
CA LYS A 122 -23.42 -14.06 4.31
C LYS A 122 -23.44 -15.43 4.98
N ASP A 123 -23.08 -15.44 6.25
CA ASP A 123 -23.05 -16.64 7.09
C ASP A 123 -22.01 -17.70 6.64
N THR A 124 -21.05 -17.31 5.82
CA THR A 124 -19.94 -18.16 5.38
C THR A 124 -18.59 -17.49 5.67
N TYR A 125 -17.51 -18.26 5.71
CA TYR A 125 -16.16 -17.70 5.74
C TYR A 125 -15.76 -17.29 4.32
N LEU A 126 -15.44 -16.00 4.12
CA LEU A 126 -15.01 -15.45 2.84
C LEU A 126 -13.51 -15.13 2.90
N LEU A 127 -12.71 -15.79 2.08
CA LEU A 127 -11.31 -15.45 1.85
C LEU A 127 -11.21 -14.59 0.60
N ILE A 128 -10.76 -13.34 0.77
CA ILE A 128 -10.50 -12.41 -0.32
C ILE A 128 -8.99 -12.39 -0.56
N THR A 129 -8.56 -12.70 -1.77
CA THR A 129 -7.15 -12.66 -2.18
C THR A 129 -6.95 -11.65 -3.31
N PHE A 130 -5.84 -10.93 -3.25
CA PHE A 130 -5.39 -10.03 -4.32
C PHE A 130 -4.24 -10.71 -5.05
N TRP A 131 -4.29 -10.71 -6.36
CA TRP A 131 -3.26 -11.34 -7.18
C TRP A 131 -3.01 -10.54 -8.46
N ALA A 132 -1.84 -10.71 -9.07
CA ALA A 132 -1.48 -10.08 -10.32
C ALA A 132 -1.08 -11.14 -11.35
N SER A 133 -1.53 -10.99 -12.60
CA SER A 133 -1.26 -11.94 -13.68
C SER A 133 0.22 -12.03 -14.05
N TRP A 134 0.98 -10.98 -13.78
CA TRP A 134 2.43 -10.90 -14.03
C TRP A 134 3.29 -11.37 -12.86
N ASP A 135 2.71 -11.62 -11.68
CA ASP A 135 3.40 -12.11 -10.50
C ASP A 135 3.24 -13.64 -10.36
N GLU A 136 4.34 -14.37 -10.59
CA GLU A 136 4.33 -15.85 -10.57
C GLU A 136 3.97 -16.39 -9.20
N GLU A 137 4.46 -15.78 -8.11
CA GLU A 137 4.17 -16.23 -6.76
C GLU A 137 2.68 -16.11 -6.43
N SER A 138 2.04 -15.00 -6.80
CA SER A 138 0.60 -14.84 -6.58
C SER A 138 -0.24 -15.80 -7.44
N ARG A 139 0.20 -16.10 -8.67
CA ARG A 139 -0.44 -17.13 -9.51
C ARG A 139 -0.32 -18.54 -8.90
N GLN A 140 0.83 -18.86 -8.33
CA GLN A 140 1.02 -20.14 -7.66
C GLN A 140 0.13 -20.25 -6.43
N ARG A 141 0.06 -19.20 -5.58
CA ARG A 141 -0.85 -19.17 -4.43
C ARG A 141 -2.32 -19.33 -4.83
N GLN A 142 -2.73 -18.75 -5.96
CA GLN A 142 -4.09 -18.94 -6.49
C GLN A 142 -4.35 -20.41 -6.84
N ARG A 143 -3.42 -21.09 -7.51
CA ARG A 143 -3.55 -22.53 -7.83
C ARG A 143 -3.67 -23.38 -6.56
N GLU A 144 -2.87 -23.09 -5.53
CA GLU A 144 -2.92 -23.79 -4.24
C GLU A 144 -4.26 -23.57 -3.53
N LEU A 145 -4.80 -22.35 -3.53
CA LEU A 145 -6.10 -22.05 -2.93
C LEU A 145 -7.26 -22.75 -3.67
N ILE A 146 -7.21 -22.83 -4.99
CA ILE A 146 -8.19 -23.57 -5.79
C ILE A 146 -8.12 -25.08 -5.45
N ALA A 147 -6.91 -25.65 -5.33
CA ALA A 147 -6.73 -27.05 -4.95
C ALA A 147 -7.26 -27.34 -3.54
N ILE A 148 -7.03 -26.44 -2.58
CA ILE A 148 -7.58 -26.53 -1.22
C ILE A 148 -9.11 -26.49 -1.27
N LYS A 149 -9.69 -25.55 -2.02
CA LYS A 149 -11.15 -25.43 -2.18
C LYS A 149 -11.75 -26.73 -2.72
N GLU A 150 -11.17 -27.31 -3.76
CA GLU A 150 -11.67 -28.57 -4.33
C GLU A 150 -11.51 -29.76 -3.37
N LYS A 151 -10.37 -29.83 -2.65
CA LYS A 151 -10.12 -30.90 -1.67
C LYS A 151 -11.13 -30.92 -0.52
N TYR A 152 -11.55 -29.76 -0.05
CA TYR A 152 -12.45 -29.62 1.09
C TYR A 152 -13.89 -29.27 0.69
N LYS A 153 -14.24 -29.46 -0.57
CA LYS A 153 -15.54 -29.06 -1.12
C LYS A 153 -16.71 -29.72 -0.37
N GLU A 154 -16.59 -30.98 0.00
CA GLU A 154 -17.65 -31.72 0.71
C GLU A 154 -17.73 -31.35 2.20
N GLU A 155 -16.60 -31.03 2.84
CA GLU A 155 -16.56 -30.59 4.23
C GLU A 155 -17.05 -29.12 4.38
N LEU A 156 -16.90 -28.32 3.32
CA LEU A 156 -17.34 -26.92 3.27
C LEU A 156 -18.86 -26.76 3.06
N TYR A 157 -19.57 -27.82 2.65
CA TYR A 157 -21.03 -27.81 2.51
C TYR A 157 -21.78 -27.68 3.84
N THR A 158 -21.11 -27.87 4.97
CA THR A 158 -21.71 -27.73 6.32
C THR A 158 -21.59 -26.33 6.91
N GLY A 159 -21.39 -25.29 6.10
CA GLY A 159 -21.42 -23.89 6.54
C GLY A 159 -20.15 -23.07 6.30
N LEU A 160 -19.15 -23.64 5.63
CA LEU A 160 -17.94 -22.92 5.22
C LEU A 160 -17.88 -22.75 3.69
N GLY A 161 -18.37 -21.65 3.18
CA GLY A 161 -18.12 -21.27 1.77
C GLY A 161 -16.78 -20.55 1.64
N LEU A 162 -15.77 -21.16 1.02
CA LEU A 162 -14.55 -20.49 0.63
C LEU A 162 -14.75 -19.89 -0.76
N ALA A 163 -15.04 -18.60 -0.85
CA ALA A 163 -15.05 -17.89 -2.11
C ALA A 163 -13.70 -17.17 -2.28
N CYS A 164 -12.95 -17.55 -3.31
CA CYS A 164 -11.75 -16.84 -3.72
C CYS A 164 -12.13 -15.76 -4.72
N LEU A 165 -12.18 -14.51 -4.28
CA LEU A 165 -12.29 -13.35 -5.17
C LEU A 165 -10.87 -12.94 -5.55
N GLY A 166 -10.44 -13.28 -6.75
CA GLY A 166 -9.20 -12.80 -7.33
C GLY A 166 -9.46 -11.50 -8.07
N ILE A 167 -8.95 -10.38 -7.57
CA ILE A 167 -8.92 -9.13 -8.31
C ILE A 167 -7.60 -9.11 -9.07
N GLY A 168 -7.65 -9.37 -10.39
CA GLY A 168 -6.51 -9.17 -11.28
C GLY A 168 -6.29 -7.67 -11.49
N LEU A 169 -5.09 -7.19 -11.18
CA LEU A 169 -4.58 -5.86 -11.53
C LEU A 169 -3.83 -5.95 -12.85
#